data_00cc4b7d4ea2348d4837b7c552e53368
#
_entry.id   00cc4b7d4ea2348d4837b7c552e53368
#
_cell.length_a   1.000
_cell.length_b   1.000
_cell.length_c   1.000
_cell.angle_alpha   90.00
_cell.angle_beta   90.00
_cell.angle_gamma   90.00
#
_symmetry.space_group_name_H-M   'P 1'
#
loop_
_entity.id
_entity.type
_entity.pdbx_description
1 polymer ?
#
loop_
_entity_poly.entity_id
_entity_poly.type
_entity_poly.pdbx_seq_one_letter_code
_entity_poly.pdbx_strand_id
1 'polypeptide(L)'
;MRRSPRKSLGQHFLVDGAYLNRIMKAAQISSSDIILEVGPGRGSLTSRLLDTAHEVIFIDLDQDLAVTLPEKLGMPSNLTVVNADARQFKIDEIINSQKYKLVANLPYYAATPIIRKFLEDENPPQLLVVMVQREVARAMVAKPGNMSML
;
A
#
# COMPACT_ATOMS: atom_id res chain seq x y z
N MET A 1 -13.13 -20.38 -15.60
CA MET A 1 -14.11 -19.81 -14.66
C MET A 1 -13.54 -18.52 -14.08
N ARG A 2 -14.11 -17.38 -14.38
CA ARG A 2 -13.68 -16.09 -13.77
C ARG A 2 -14.15 -16.10 -12.31
N ARG A 3 -13.24 -16.30 -11.37
CA ARG A 3 -13.54 -16.07 -9.96
C ARG A 3 -13.81 -14.59 -9.75
N SER A 4 -15.01 -14.26 -9.32
CA SER A 4 -15.34 -12.91 -8.85
C SER A 4 -14.40 -12.56 -7.68
N PRO A 5 -13.93 -11.31 -7.59
CA PRO A 5 -13.16 -10.87 -6.42
C PRO A 5 -13.96 -11.21 -5.15
N ARG A 6 -13.33 -11.85 -4.19
CA ARG A 6 -13.98 -12.17 -2.91
C ARG A 6 -14.36 -10.86 -2.23
N LYS A 7 -15.64 -10.48 -2.29
CA LYS A 7 -16.20 -9.30 -1.59
C LYS A 7 -15.92 -9.29 -0.08
N SER A 8 -15.59 -10.46 0.48
CA SER A 8 -15.31 -10.66 1.91
C SER A 8 -13.98 -10.04 2.40
N LEU A 9 -13.09 -9.65 1.51
CA LEU A 9 -11.77 -9.08 1.88
C LEU A 9 -11.73 -7.54 1.76
N GLY A 10 -12.85 -6.88 1.44
CA GLY A 10 -12.91 -5.42 1.37
C GLY A 10 -11.99 -4.81 0.30
N GLN A 11 -11.60 -5.57 -0.71
CA GLN A 11 -10.77 -5.10 -1.82
C GLN A 11 -11.59 -4.17 -2.72
N HIS A 12 -11.45 -2.86 -2.51
CA HIS A 12 -11.91 -1.85 -3.43
C HIS A 12 -10.81 -1.56 -4.45
N PHE A 13 -11.03 -1.93 -5.70
CA PHE A 13 -10.06 -1.67 -6.77
C PHE A 13 -10.18 -0.22 -7.22
N LEU A 14 -9.08 0.50 -7.10
CA LEU A 14 -8.96 1.85 -7.61
C LEU A 14 -8.73 1.79 -9.13
N VAL A 15 -9.73 2.21 -9.90
CA VAL A 15 -9.66 2.27 -11.38
C VAL A 15 -9.71 3.69 -11.93
N ASP A 16 -10.00 4.68 -11.10
CA ASP A 16 -10.07 6.07 -11.51
C ASP A 16 -8.68 6.71 -11.60
N GLY A 17 -8.29 7.12 -12.81
CA GLY A 17 -7.01 7.77 -13.06
C GLY A 17 -6.79 9.08 -12.31
N ALA A 18 -7.86 9.81 -11.98
CA ALA A 18 -7.75 11.04 -11.19
C ALA A 18 -7.28 10.78 -9.76
N TYR A 19 -7.76 9.73 -9.12
CA TYR A 19 -7.30 9.33 -7.79
C TYR A 19 -5.85 8.84 -7.81
N LEU A 20 -5.49 8.04 -8.81
CA LEU A 20 -4.11 7.59 -9.00
C LEU A 20 -3.16 8.78 -9.16
N ASN A 21 -3.52 9.78 -9.95
CA ASN A 21 -2.72 11.00 -10.13
C ASN A 21 -2.54 11.76 -8.81
N ARG A 22 -3.58 11.87 -7.98
CA ARG A 22 -3.51 12.50 -6.67
C ARG A 22 -2.56 11.76 -5.73
N ILE A 23 -2.63 10.43 -5.70
CA ILE A 23 -1.74 9.60 -4.89
C ILE A 23 -0.30 9.80 -5.35
N MET A 24 -0.01 9.68 -6.63
CA MET A 24 1.33 9.86 -7.18
C MET A 24 1.90 11.23 -6.86
N LYS A 25 1.09 12.29 -7.00
CA LYS A 25 1.50 13.66 -6.65
C LYS A 25 1.80 13.80 -5.16
N ALA A 26 0.95 13.27 -4.29
CA ALA A 26 1.15 13.32 -2.83
C ALA A 26 2.39 12.54 -2.40
N ALA A 27 2.67 11.42 -3.03
CA ALA A 27 3.79 10.55 -2.71
C ALA A 27 5.16 11.11 -3.14
N GLN A 28 5.19 12.07 -4.06
CA GLN A 28 6.42 12.74 -4.52
C GLN A 28 7.53 11.72 -4.83
N ILE A 29 7.22 10.73 -5.66
CA ILE A 29 8.12 9.60 -5.91
C ILE A 29 9.26 10.02 -6.83
N SER A 30 10.47 9.63 -6.46
CA SER A 30 11.68 9.79 -7.25
C SER A 30 12.28 8.44 -7.64
N SER A 31 13.21 8.45 -8.59
CA SER A 31 13.92 7.27 -9.07
C SER A 31 14.88 6.65 -8.03
N SER A 32 15.06 7.27 -6.89
CA SER A 32 15.85 6.74 -5.75
C SER A 32 14.99 6.16 -4.64
N ASP A 33 13.67 6.27 -4.72
CA ASP A 33 12.76 5.83 -3.65
C ASP A 33 12.51 4.32 -3.66
N ILE A 34 12.48 3.75 -2.45
CA ILE A 34 11.91 2.43 -2.17
C ILE A 34 10.47 2.65 -1.72
N ILE A 35 9.52 2.02 -2.38
CA ILE A 35 8.10 2.14 -2.10
C ILE A 35 7.55 0.82 -1.57
N LEU A 36 6.90 0.88 -0.44
CA LEU A 36 6.08 -0.22 0.07
C LEU A 36 4.62 0.03 -0.28
N GLU A 37 4.01 -0.87 -1.00
CA GLU A 37 2.57 -0.88 -1.30
C GLU A 37 1.89 -2.01 -0.55
N VAL A 38 0.82 -1.71 0.17
CA VAL A 38 0.00 -2.71 0.86
C VAL A 38 -1.30 -2.90 0.11
N GLY A 39 -1.58 -4.13 -0.29
CA GLY A 39 -2.80 -4.47 -1.01
C GLY A 39 -2.86 -3.91 -2.43
N PRO A 40 -2.01 -4.37 -3.36
CA PRO A 40 -1.91 -3.82 -4.70
C PRO A 40 -3.17 -4.01 -5.57
N GLY A 41 -4.04 -4.94 -5.19
CA GLY A 41 -5.26 -5.24 -5.94
C GLY A 41 -4.96 -5.65 -7.38
N ARG A 42 -5.53 -4.92 -8.34
CA ARG A 42 -5.29 -5.18 -9.77
C ARG A 42 -3.97 -4.63 -10.31
N GLY A 43 -3.20 -3.94 -9.48
CA GLY A 43 -1.90 -3.41 -9.87
C GLY A 43 -1.91 -2.06 -10.58
N SER A 44 -3.03 -1.34 -10.57
CA SER A 44 -3.13 -0.02 -11.24
C SER A 44 -2.21 1.01 -10.59
N LEU A 45 -2.15 1.05 -9.27
CA LEU A 45 -1.19 1.88 -8.54
C LEU A 45 0.22 1.31 -8.68
N THR A 46 0.39 0.00 -8.49
CA THR A 46 1.67 -0.71 -8.61
C THR A 46 2.38 -0.38 -9.93
N SER A 47 1.67 -0.44 -11.04
CA SER A 47 2.22 -0.13 -12.36
C SER A 47 2.82 1.28 -12.43
N ARG A 48 2.12 2.27 -11.90
CA ARG A 48 2.61 3.66 -11.88
C ARG A 48 3.79 3.86 -10.93
N LEU A 49 3.79 3.17 -9.80
CA LEU A 49 4.91 3.19 -8.87
C LEU A 49 6.18 2.62 -9.51
N LEU A 50 6.04 1.49 -10.22
CA LEU A 50 7.14 0.82 -10.91
C LEU A 50 7.79 1.69 -12.00
N ASP A 51 7.01 2.53 -12.67
CA ASP A 51 7.50 3.41 -13.73
C ASP A 51 8.44 4.52 -13.20
N THR A 52 8.36 4.84 -11.91
CA THR A 52 9.09 5.98 -11.33
C THR A 52 10.06 5.58 -10.24
N ALA A 53 9.69 4.68 -9.35
CA ALA A 53 10.46 4.31 -8.17
C ALA A 53 11.72 3.49 -8.52
N HIS A 54 12.70 3.52 -7.62
CA HIS A 54 13.85 2.62 -7.67
C HIS A 54 13.41 1.16 -7.49
N GLU A 55 12.63 0.92 -6.46
CA GLU A 55 12.08 -0.39 -6.12
C GLU A 55 10.67 -0.26 -5.58
N VAL A 56 9.80 -1.19 -5.94
CA VAL A 56 8.48 -1.35 -5.36
C VAL A 56 8.41 -2.71 -4.68
N ILE A 57 8.02 -2.71 -3.43
CA ILE A 57 7.73 -3.90 -2.65
C ILE A 57 6.23 -3.91 -2.42
N PHE A 58 5.49 -4.92 -2.86
CA PHE A 58 4.12 -5.05 -2.44
C PHE A 58 3.89 -6.20 -1.47
N ILE A 59 2.98 -5.99 -0.53
CA ILE A 59 2.53 -6.99 0.43
C ILE A 59 1.06 -7.27 0.22
N ASP A 60 0.69 -8.53 0.09
CA ASP A 60 -0.69 -8.98 0.06
C ASP A 60 -0.87 -10.33 0.76
N LEU A 61 -2.02 -10.50 1.41
CA LEU A 61 -2.43 -11.77 2.01
C LEU A 61 -2.87 -12.81 0.97
N ASP A 62 -3.35 -12.34 -0.18
CA ASP A 62 -3.85 -13.18 -1.24
C ASP A 62 -2.70 -13.82 -2.03
N GLN A 63 -2.46 -15.11 -1.80
CA GLN A 63 -1.41 -15.86 -2.46
C GLN A 63 -1.61 -15.91 -3.99
N ASP A 64 -2.83 -16.04 -4.47
CA ASP A 64 -3.11 -16.07 -5.90
C ASP A 64 -2.72 -14.73 -6.55
N LEU A 65 -2.99 -13.63 -5.87
CA LEU A 65 -2.58 -12.29 -6.31
C LEU A 65 -1.06 -12.14 -6.32
N ALA A 66 -0.39 -12.58 -5.26
CA ALA A 66 1.06 -12.50 -5.13
C ALA A 66 1.79 -13.25 -6.26
N VAL A 67 1.19 -14.31 -6.77
CA VAL A 67 1.74 -15.09 -7.91
C VAL A 67 1.37 -14.46 -9.26
N THR A 68 0.12 -14.06 -9.45
CA THR A 68 -0.40 -13.67 -10.77
C THR A 68 -0.14 -12.21 -11.14
N LEU A 69 -0.08 -11.31 -10.16
CA LEU A 69 0.11 -9.90 -10.45
C LEU A 69 1.47 -9.57 -11.06
N PRO A 70 2.60 -10.13 -10.58
CA PRO A 70 3.90 -9.90 -11.23
C PRO A 70 3.91 -10.28 -12.72
N GLU A 71 3.29 -11.40 -13.07
CA GLU A 71 3.16 -11.84 -14.47
C GLU A 71 2.39 -10.82 -15.32
N LYS A 72 1.27 -10.32 -14.79
CA LYS A 72 0.46 -9.28 -15.47
C LYS A 72 1.21 -7.97 -15.66
N LEU A 73 2.13 -7.66 -14.77
CA LEU A 73 2.96 -6.46 -14.83
C LEU A 73 4.23 -6.63 -15.68
N GLY A 74 4.41 -7.81 -16.32
CA GLY A 74 5.55 -8.09 -17.17
C GLY A 74 6.82 -8.49 -16.43
N MET A 75 6.72 -8.99 -15.20
CA MET A 75 7.85 -9.42 -14.36
C MET A 75 8.92 -8.34 -14.21
N PRO A 76 8.58 -7.11 -13.77
CA PRO A 76 9.55 -6.03 -13.70
C PRO A 76 10.67 -6.33 -12.70
N SER A 77 11.91 -5.97 -13.06
CA SER A 77 13.10 -6.26 -12.25
C SER A 77 13.17 -5.48 -10.93
N ASN A 78 12.43 -4.37 -10.84
CA ASN A 78 12.35 -3.52 -9.64
C ASN A 78 11.12 -3.82 -8.77
N LEU A 79 10.53 -5.01 -8.89
CA LEU A 79 9.40 -5.46 -8.08
C LEU A 79 9.82 -6.59 -7.14
N THR A 80 9.54 -6.41 -5.86
CA THR A 80 9.63 -7.44 -4.82
C THR A 80 8.23 -7.77 -4.30
N VAL A 81 7.92 -9.05 -4.20
CA VAL A 81 6.59 -9.54 -3.78
C VAL A 81 6.68 -10.20 -2.43
N VAL A 82 5.80 -9.81 -1.52
CA VAL A 82 5.68 -10.40 -0.18
C VAL A 82 4.26 -10.92 0.02
N ASN A 83 4.11 -12.22 0.17
CA ASN A 83 2.83 -12.82 0.55
C ASN A 83 2.79 -12.95 2.07
N ALA A 84 2.26 -11.95 2.74
CA ALA A 84 2.19 -11.85 4.20
C ALA A 84 1.07 -10.93 4.67
N ASP A 85 0.79 -11.00 5.96
CA ASP A 85 -0.07 -10.03 6.63
C ASP A 85 0.73 -8.75 6.96
N ALA A 86 0.36 -7.64 6.35
CA ALA A 86 1.03 -6.35 6.56
C ALA A 86 1.01 -5.88 8.03
N ARG A 87 0.05 -6.36 8.83
CA ARG A 87 -0.04 -6.05 10.28
C ARG A 87 1.06 -6.70 11.11
N GLN A 88 1.69 -7.75 10.58
CA GLN A 88 2.69 -8.56 11.29
C GLN A 88 4.06 -8.53 10.62
N PHE A 89 4.13 -8.13 9.36
CA PHE A 89 5.35 -8.16 8.58
C PHE A 89 6.35 -7.08 9.04
N LYS A 90 7.63 -7.48 9.13
CA LYS A 90 8.73 -6.57 9.45
C LYS A 90 9.44 -6.15 8.18
N ILE A 91 9.28 -4.90 7.79
CA ILE A 91 9.85 -4.36 6.54
C ILE A 91 11.38 -4.41 6.52
N ASP A 92 12.02 -4.28 7.66
CA ASP A 92 13.48 -4.33 7.79
C ASP A 92 14.11 -5.67 7.38
N GLU A 93 13.34 -6.75 7.35
CA GLU A 93 13.81 -8.04 6.82
C GLU A 93 14.16 -7.94 5.32
N ILE A 94 13.62 -6.97 4.61
CA ILE A 94 13.88 -6.75 3.18
C ILE A 94 14.78 -5.55 2.96
N ILE A 95 14.51 -4.42 3.60
CA ILE A 95 15.16 -3.13 3.27
C ILE A 95 16.38 -2.80 4.13
N ASN A 96 16.70 -3.61 5.15
CA ASN A 96 17.89 -3.43 6.00
C ASN A 96 18.04 -1.98 6.52
N SER A 97 17.02 -1.47 7.17
CA SER A 97 16.98 -0.12 7.75
C SER A 97 17.09 1.04 6.73
N GLN A 98 16.96 0.76 5.45
CA GLN A 98 16.88 1.82 4.45
C GLN A 98 15.59 2.63 4.61
N LYS A 99 15.63 3.86 4.15
CA LYS A 99 14.46 4.74 4.13
C LYS A 99 13.49 4.30 3.03
N TYR A 100 12.20 4.39 3.31
CA TYR A 100 11.15 4.03 2.35
C TYR A 100 9.91 4.92 2.51
N LYS A 101 9.05 4.90 1.51
CA LYS A 101 7.72 5.50 1.56
C LYS A 101 6.67 4.40 1.51
N LEU A 102 5.58 4.56 2.24
CA LEU A 102 4.42 3.68 2.14
C LEU A 102 3.34 4.37 1.33
N VAL A 103 2.91 3.72 0.26
CA VAL A 103 1.84 4.22 -0.63
C VAL A 103 0.83 3.11 -0.83
N ALA A 104 -0.43 3.31 -0.44
CA ALA A 104 -1.40 2.24 -0.48
C ALA A 104 -2.85 2.71 -0.60
N ASN A 105 -3.65 1.89 -1.27
CA ASN A 105 -5.11 1.91 -1.15
C ASN A 105 -5.52 0.80 -0.18
N LEU A 106 -5.73 1.16 1.10
CA LEU A 106 -5.92 0.18 2.15
C LEU A 106 -7.35 -0.37 2.21
N PRO A 107 -7.52 -1.68 2.46
CA PRO A 107 -8.83 -2.24 2.73
C PRO A 107 -9.39 -1.65 4.03
N TYR A 108 -10.69 -1.29 4.02
CA TYR A 108 -11.32 -0.52 5.09
C TYR A 108 -11.20 -1.15 6.49
N TYR A 109 -11.30 -2.48 6.59
CA TYR A 109 -11.27 -3.21 7.86
C TYR A 109 -9.86 -3.30 8.48
N ALA A 110 -8.81 -3.12 7.69
CA ALA A 110 -7.43 -3.27 8.10
C ALA A 110 -6.63 -1.95 8.08
N ALA A 111 -7.22 -0.86 7.62
CA ALA A 111 -6.53 0.42 7.42
C ALA A 111 -5.89 0.94 8.71
N THR A 112 -6.66 1.08 9.79
CA THR A 112 -6.17 1.60 11.07
C THR A 112 -5.07 0.73 11.69
N PRO A 113 -5.22 -0.59 11.82
CA PRO A 113 -4.16 -1.46 12.32
C PRO A 113 -2.88 -1.40 11.50
N ILE A 114 -2.99 -1.35 10.17
CA ILE A 114 -1.84 -1.27 9.26
C ILE A 114 -1.12 0.07 9.44
N ILE A 115 -1.83 1.18 9.41
CA ILE A 115 -1.24 2.51 9.58
C ILE A 115 -0.53 2.62 10.91
N ARG A 116 -1.19 2.22 12.01
CA ARG A 116 -0.59 2.24 13.35
C ARG A 116 0.68 1.40 13.39
N LYS A 117 0.64 0.17 12.88
CA LYS A 117 1.79 -0.74 12.84
C LYS A 117 3.00 -0.08 12.19
N PHE A 118 2.85 0.56 11.04
CA PHE A 118 3.96 1.18 10.34
C PHE A 118 4.44 2.49 10.99
N LEU A 119 3.55 3.27 11.61
CA LEU A 119 3.95 4.48 12.34
C LEU A 119 4.67 4.19 13.65
N GLU A 120 4.37 3.06 14.29
CA GLU A 120 4.98 2.62 15.55
C GLU A 120 6.18 1.68 15.34
N ASP A 121 6.52 1.36 14.10
CA ASP A 121 7.66 0.50 13.77
C ASP A 121 9.00 1.17 14.14
N GLU A 122 10.03 0.38 14.39
CA GLU A 122 11.39 0.89 14.63
C GLU A 122 11.96 1.64 13.45
N ASN A 123 11.55 1.25 12.22
CA ASN A 123 11.86 1.95 10.99
C ASN A 123 10.54 2.43 10.32
N PRO A 124 9.96 3.55 10.77
CA PRO A 124 8.75 4.06 10.16
C PRO A 124 9.00 4.62 8.76
N PRO A 125 7.98 4.65 7.88
CA PRO A 125 8.14 5.25 6.55
C PRO A 125 8.43 6.75 6.65
N GLN A 126 9.26 7.28 5.75
CA GLN A 126 9.51 8.73 5.64
C GLN A 126 8.26 9.52 5.26
N LEU A 127 7.40 8.90 4.47
CA LEU A 127 6.14 9.43 4.01
C LEU A 127 5.13 8.29 3.89
N LEU A 128 3.95 8.51 4.40
CA LEU A 128 2.84 7.58 4.31
C LEU A 128 1.69 8.25 3.56
N VAL A 129 1.40 7.75 2.37
CA VAL A 129 0.29 8.21 1.54
C VAL A 129 -0.70 7.07 1.38
N VAL A 130 -1.86 7.22 1.97
CA VAL A 130 -2.88 6.18 1.97
C VAL A 130 -4.22 6.70 1.53
N MET A 131 -4.93 5.90 0.79
CA MET A 131 -6.34 6.10 0.54
C MET A 131 -7.12 5.20 1.49
N VAL A 132 -8.00 5.80 2.26
CA VAL A 132 -8.83 5.13 3.26
C VAL A 132 -10.27 5.60 3.15
N GLN A 133 -11.18 4.93 3.83
CA GLN A 133 -12.56 5.41 3.91
C GLN A 133 -12.62 6.80 4.56
N ARG A 134 -13.63 7.57 4.14
CA ARG A 134 -13.83 8.97 4.56
C ARG A 134 -13.88 9.13 6.08
N GLU A 135 -14.54 8.21 6.78
CA GLU A 135 -14.67 8.21 8.24
C GLU A 135 -13.32 8.05 8.93
N VAL A 136 -12.48 7.14 8.41
CA VAL A 136 -11.12 6.90 8.93
C VAL A 136 -10.27 8.15 8.71
N ALA A 137 -10.29 8.72 7.52
CA ALA A 137 -9.54 9.94 7.21
C ALA A 137 -9.97 11.12 8.10
N ARG A 138 -11.27 11.29 8.34
CA ARG A 138 -11.80 12.35 9.23
C ARG A 138 -11.33 12.16 10.67
N ALA A 139 -11.31 10.93 11.17
CA ALA A 139 -10.82 10.63 12.51
C ALA A 139 -9.32 10.96 12.67
N MET A 140 -8.51 10.66 11.65
CA MET A 140 -7.07 10.95 11.65
C MET A 140 -6.74 12.43 11.69
N VAL A 141 -7.53 13.27 11.03
CA VAL A 141 -7.30 14.73 10.94
C VAL A 141 -8.15 15.53 11.91
N ALA A 142 -8.91 14.89 12.78
CA ALA A 142 -9.78 15.55 13.74
C ALA A 142 -8.97 16.37 14.75
N LYS A 143 -9.53 17.53 15.12
CA LYS A 143 -8.96 18.38 16.16
C LYS A 143 -9.18 17.76 17.55
N PRO A 144 -8.32 18.08 18.55
CA PRO A 144 -8.57 17.68 19.95
C PRO A 144 -9.99 18.05 20.39
N GLY A 145 -10.66 17.11 21.07
CA GLY A 145 -12.07 17.24 21.47
C GLY A 145 -13.06 16.54 20.55
N ASN A 146 -12.72 16.35 19.29
CA ASN A 146 -13.53 15.60 18.31
C ASN A 146 -12.85 14.31 17.84
N MET A 147 -11.74 13.92 18.47
CA MET A 147 -11.01 12.71 18.13
C MET A 147 -11.69 11.50 18.72
N SER A 148 -11.87 10.48 17.88
CA SER A 148 -12.14 9.11 18.35
C SER A 148 -10.83 8.32 18.45
N MET A 149 -10.81 7.28 19.29
CA MET A 149 -9.69 6.34 19.24
C MET A 149 -9.71 5.57 17.91
N LEU A 150 -8.59 5.54 17.24
CA LEU A 150 -8.35 4.73 16.04
C LEU A 150 -7.95 3.32 16.42
#